data_0f3195731b201bdab886c579caaad415
#
_entry.id   0f3195731b201bdab886c579caaad415
#
_cell.length_a   1.000
_cell.length_b   1.000
_cell.length_c   1.000
_cell.angle_alpha   90.00
_cell.angle_beta   90.00
_cell.angle_gamma   90.00
#
_symmetry.space_group_name_H-M   'P 1'
#
loop_
_entity.id
_entity.type
_entity.pdbx_description
1 polymer ?
#
loop_
_entity_poly.entity_id
_entity_poly.type
_entity_poly.pdbx_seq_one_letter_code
_entity_poly.pdbx_strand_id
1 'polypeptide(L)'
;LGPLAKARAYAREKRGKEFDSIRVALDPESLAESLPHIPTGSIVIDYLIGGMPNSMGIAPCPGLPRGRVTQVWGHESAGKTTLALTAAASVCAEGGSVLYVDWENDIVPDYAHALGVPITDEDRFELLQPDTLEDGIKYAMIYAAAGVDLIVFDSVGAAMPRRLAERDALDVAEQGKIGELQSVWSQELPNIKRVIAKTGAAVIGISQVRAVIGNMHGPKTKPQGGNAWKFFSSVRLELRRVKNETARDHNVLTHRTDDRVIGGIIKAKAVKCKMSSSQGREEVFYIRWGEGIDNYRSVIEIAIAHGIIKKAGSWITWPRNDGDVKVQGVEKIRKHLVANPDDFDDLCSMVYPLLGSGASADQYEDEDEVEDSAIDTALEGIDL
;
A
#
# COMPACT_ATOMS: atom_id res chain seq x y z
N LEU A 1 -12.49 -36.69 -29.01
CA LEU A 1 -11.83 -35.93 -27.92
C LEU A 1 -10.71 -35.09 -28.52
N GLY A 2 -10.71 -33.77 -28.27
CA GLY A 2 -9.65 -32.84 -28.67
C GLY A 2 -8.31 -33.15 -27.96
N PRO A 3 -7.17 -32.58 -28.44
CA PRO A 3 -5.86 -32.86 -27.89
C PRO A 3 -5.74 -32.68 -26.38
N LEU A 4 -6.34 -31.59 -25.82
CA LEU A 4 -6.33 -31.32 -24.38
C LEU A 4 -7.11 -32.37 -23.57
N ALA A 5 -8.23 -32.88 -24.11
CA ALA A 5 -9.01 -33.91 -23.44
C ALA A 5 -8.27 -35.24 -23.38
N LYS A 6 -7.56 -35.58 -24.46
CA LYS A 6 -6.67 -36.78 -24.50
C LYS A 6 -5.51 -36.64 -23.51
N ALA A 7 -4.84 -35.49 -23.48
CA ALA A 7 -3.76 -35.22 -22.55
C ALA A 7 -4.21 -35.27 -21.07
N ARG A 8 -5.40 -34.72 -20.76
CA ARG A 8 -6.00 -34.82 -19.43
C ARG A 8 -6.30 -36.24 -19.00
N ALA A 9 -6.89 -37.06 -19.92
CA ALA A 9 -7.18 -38.43 -19.62
C ALA A 9 -5.89 -39.24 -19.32
N TYR A 10 -4.85 -39.03 -20.13
CA TYR A 10 -3.54 -39.66 -19.92
C TYR A 10 -2.88 -39.21 -18.61
N ALA A 11 -2.88 -37.91 -18.30
CA ALA A 11 -2.32 -37.38 -17.06
C ALA A 11 -3.05 -37.90 -15.81
N ARG A 12 -4.39 -37.99 -15.87
CA ARG A 12 -5.22 -38.56 -14.80
C ARG A 12 -4.95 -40.07 -14.62
N GLU A 13 -4.77 -40.82 -15.71
CA GLU A 13 -4.40 -42.22 -15.65
C GLU A 13 -3.03 -42.44 -14.97
N LYS A 14 -2.04 -41.59 -15.27
CA LYS A 14 -0.68 -41.70 -14.71
C LYS A 14 -0.49 -41.18 -13.31
N ARG A 15 -1.21 -40.10 -12.92
CA ARG A 15 -1.00 -39.35 -11.67
C ARG A 15 -2.22 -39.35 -10.74
N GLY A 16 -3.38 -39.78 -11.18
CA GLY A 16 -4.60 -39.89 -10.39
C GLY A 16 -4.94 -38.62 -9.59
N LYS A 17 -5.14 -38.77 -8.29
CA LYS A 17 -5.48 -37.66 -7.37
C LYS A 17 -4.43 -36.54 -7.32
N GLU A 18 -3.13 -36.86 -7.54
CA GLU A 18 -2.07 -35.86 -7.59
C GLU A 18 -2.29 -34.87 -8.77
N PHE A 19 -2.71 -35.37 -9.93
CA PHE A 19 -3.03 -34.53 -11.08
C PHE A 19 -4.25 -33.65 -10.80
N ASP A 20 -5.30 -34.20 -10.20
CA ASP A 20 -6.50 -33.42 -9.89
C ASP A 20 -6.22 -32.33 -8.83
N SER A 21 -5.29 -32.58 -7.88
CA SER A 21 -4.91 -31.59 -6.85
C SER A 21 -4.12 -30.41 -7.39
N ILE A 22 -3.42 -30.55 -8.52
CA ILE A 22 -2.66 -29.45 -9.14
C ILE A 22 -3.43 -28.75 -10.26
N ARG A 23 -4.57 -29.32 -10.68
CA ARG A 23 -5.39 -28.75 -11.74
C ARG A 23 -6.31 -27.67 -11.17
N VAL A 24 -6.23 -26.48 -11.75
CA VAL A 24 -7.21 -25.41 -11.51
C VAL A 24 -8.27 -25.46 -12.62
N ALA A 25 -9.51 -25.71 -12.25
CA ALA A 25 -10.64 -25.50 -13.15
C ALA A 25 -11.01 -24.02 -13.12
N LEU A 26 -11.03 -23.39 -14.29
CA LEU A 26 -11.56 -22.03 -14.42
C LEU A 26 -13.08 -22.13 -14.55
N ASP A 27 -13.79 -21.61 -13.57
CA ASP A 27 -15.24 -21.55 -13.56
C ASP A 27 -15.68 -20.17 -14.10
N PRO A 28 -16.54 -20.13 -15.13
CA PRO A 28 -17.10 -18.86 -15.57
C PRO A 28 -17.88 -18.11 -14.49
N GLU A 29 -18.48 -18.80 -13.52
CA GLU A 29 -19.17 -18.17 -12.39
C GLU A 29 -18.20 -17.42 -11.46
N SER A 30 -16.92 -17.83 -11.39
CA SER A 30 -15.90 -17.12 -10.62
C SER A 30 -15.59 -15.71 -11.16
N LEU A 31 -16.01 -15.38 -12.38
CA LEU A 31 -15.93 -14.02 -12.94
C LEU A 31 -16.95 -13.06 -12.34
N ALA A 32 -17.97 -13.59 -11.64
CA ALA A 32 -19.01 -12.82 -10.96
C ALA A 32 -18.62 -12.42 -9.54
N GLU A 33 -17.45 -12.82 -9.04
CA GLU A 33 -17.01 -12.55 -7.70
C GLU A 33 -15.63 -11.83 -7.69
N SER A 34 -15.43 -10.99 -6.69
CA SER A 34 -14.11 -10.41 -6.43
C SER A 34 -13.13 -11.52 -6.02
N LEU A 35 -11.87 -11.37 -6.43
CA LEU A 35 -10.80 -12.24 -5.94
C LEU A 35 -10.68 -12.12 -4.41
N PRO A 36 -10.35 -13.19 -3.69
CA PRO A 36 -10.11 -13.11 -2.24
C PRO A 36 -9.06 -12.05 -1.93
N HIS A 37 -9.41 -11.11 -1.07
CA HIS A 37 -8.60 -9.93 -0.74
C HIS A 37 -8.75 -9.55 0.73
N ILE A 38 -7.93 -8.60 1.16
CA ILE A 38 -7.93 -7.97 2.48
C ILE A 38 -8.03 -6.46 2.25
N PRO A 39 -8.96 -5.73 2.87
CA PRO A 39 -8.99 -4.28 2.81
C PRO A 39 -7.69 -3.66 3.34
N THR A 40 -7.17 -2.63 2.67
CA THR A 40 -5.99 -1.90 3.16
C THR A 40 -6.35 -0.89 4.25
N GLY A 41 -7.62 -0.64 4.49
CA GLY A 41 -8.11 0.45 5.31
C GLY A 41 -8.07 1.82 4.61
N SER A 42 -7.59 1.86 3.37
CA SER A 42 -7.63 3.03 2.50
C SER A 42 -8.56 2.77 1.32
N ILE A 43 -9.68 3.46 1.28
CA ILE A 43 -10.65 3.39 0.16
C ILE A 43 -9.95 3.62 -1.18
N VAL A 44 -9.06 4.61 -1.25
CA VAL A 44 -8.34 4.97 -2.46
C VAL A 44 -7.37 3.86 -2.91
N ILE A 45 -6.63 3.27 -1.98
CA ILE A 45 -5.67 2.21 -2.29
C ILE A 45 -6.39 0.92 -2.68
N ASP A 46 -7.47 0.56 -1.98
CA ASP A 46 -8.29 -0.61 -2.30
C ASP A 46 -8.83 -0.51 -3.72
N TYR A 47 -9.31 0.66 -4.10
CA TYR A 47 -9.76 0.93 -5.45
C TYR A 47 -8.60 0.91 -6.47
N LEU A 48 -7.47 1.51 -6.14
CA LEU A 48 -6.30 1.54 -7.03
C LEU A 48 -5.77 0.11 -7.31
N ILE A 49 -5.91 -0.82 -6.36
CA ILE A 49 -5.60 -2.25 -6.56
C ILE A 49 -6.76 -2.94 -7.29
N GLY A 50 -7.99 -2.71 -6.83
CA GLY A 50 -9.19 -3.38 -7.31
C GLY A 50 -9.55 -3.08 -8.74
N GLY A 51 -9.27 -1.88 -9.19
CA GLY A 51 -9.65 -1.39 -10.50
C GLY A 51 -11.13 -1.03 -10.61
N MET A 52 -11.54 -0.66 -11.82
CA MET A 52 -12.93 -0.30 -12.06
C MET A 52 -13.86 -1.52 -11.93
N PRO A 53 -15.03 -1.36 -11.30
CA PRO A 53 -16.05 -2.38 -11.32
C PRO A 53 -16.39 -2.80 -12.76
N ASN A 54 -16.63 -4.10 -12.93
CA ASN A 54 -17.11 -4.65 -14.20
C ASN A 54 -18.57 -4.25 -14.48
N SER A 55 -19.15 -4.76 -15.56
CA SER A 55 -20.56 -4.49 -15.92
C SER A 55 -21.60 -4.95 -14.88
N MET A 56 -21.18 -5.77 -13.90
CA MET A 56 -22.01 -6.23 -12.78
C MET A 56 -21.76 -5.40 -11.50
N GLY A 57 -20.97 -4.33 -11.57
CA GLY A 57 -20.63 -3.50 -10.43
C GLY A 57 -19.58 -4.11 -9.48
N ILE A 58 -18.88 -5.16 -9.89
CA ILE A 58 -17.93 -5.90 -9.07
C ILE A 58 -16.51 -5.47 -9.42
N ALA A 59 -15.78 -4.91 -8.43
CA ALA A 59 -14.36 -4.66 -8.56
C ALA A 59 -13.57 -5.98 -8.47
N PRO A 60 -12.59 -6.22 -9.35
CA PRO A 60 -11.86 -7.50 -9.40
C PRO A 60 -11.16 -7.89 -8.10
N CYS A 61 -10.56 -6.94 -7.36
CA CYS A 61 -9.81 -7.20 -6.12
C CYS A 61 -9.66 -5.91 -5.29
N PRO A 62 -10.70 -5.41 -4.61
CA PRO A 62 -10.64 -4.15 -3.87
C PRO A 62 -9.87 -4.30 -2.56
N GLY A 63 -8.54 -4.41 -2.65
CA GLY A 63 -7.63 -4.59 -1.52
C GLY A 63 -6.41 -5.45 -1.85
N LEU A 64 -5.70 -5.87 -0.80
CA LEU A 64 -4.53 -6.74 -0.90
C LEU A 64 -4.96 -8.15 -1.34
N PRO A 65 -4.47 -8.68 -2.45
CA PRO A 65 -4.88 -9.99 -2.92
C PRO A 65 -4.35 -11.09 -2.00
N ARG A 66 -5.24 -11.98 -1.53
CA ARG A 66 -4.85 -13.15 -0.73
C ARG A 66 -3.99 -14.12 -1.54
N GLY A 67 -3.04 -14.75 -0.87
CA GLY A 67 -2.08 -15.66 -1.50
C GLY A 67 -1.08 -14.98 -2.45
N ARG A 68 -0.91 -13.67 -2.34
CA ARG A 68 -0.07 -12.86 -3.23
C ARG A 68 0.85 -11.93 -2.45
N VAL A 69 1.85 -11.43 -3.17
CA VAL A 69 2.82 -10.46 -2.65
C VAL A 69 2.52 -9.09 -3.24
N THR A 70 2.41 -8.10 -2.37
CA THR A 70 2.32 -6.67 -2.70
C THR A 70 3.60 -5.97 -2.26
N GLN A 71 4.23 -5.22 -3.14
CA GLN A 71 5.34 -4.34 -2.81
C GLN A 71 4.86 -2.89 -2.71
N VAL A 72 5.18 -2.23 -1.61
CA VAL A 72 4.94 -0.79 -1.40
C VAL A 72 6.28 -0.09 -1.26
N TRP A 73 6.55 0.93 -2.07
CA TRP A 73 7.81 1.66 -1.97
C TRP A 73 7.63 3.16 -2.14
N GLY A 74 8.62 3.92 -1.73
CA GLY A 74 8.68 5.37 -1.84
C GLY A 74 9.76 5.94 -0.96
N HIS A 75 9.92 7.26 -1.04
CA HIS A 75 10.83 8.00 -0.18
C HIS A 75 10.44 7.87 1.29
N GLU A 76 11.32 8.29 2.18
CA GLU A 76 11.03 8.39 3.59
C GLU A 76 9.81 9.31 3.82
N SER A 77 9.04 9.00 4.85
CA SER A 77 7.82 9.75 5.20
C SER A 77 6.73 9.81 4.10
N ALA A 78 6.76 8.89 3.10
CA ALA A 78 5.71 8.74 2.10
C ALA A 78 4.50 7.91 2.57
N GLY A 79 4.40 7.56 3.86
CA GLY A 79 3.25 6.86 4.44
C GLY A 79 3.24 5.34 4.24
N LYS A 80 4.38 4.71 3.91
CA LYS A 80 4.47 3.25 3.69
C LYS A 80 4.10 2.43 4.92
N THR A 81 4.74 2.72 6.06
CA THR A 81 4.49 2.07 7.35
C THR A 81 3.07 2.39 7.85
N THR A 82 2.59 3.63 7.67
CA THR A 82 1.20 4.00 7.99
C THR A 82 0.20 3.14 7.20
N LEU A 83 0.38 2.96 5.89
CA LEU A 83 -0.47 2.10 5.08
C LEU A 83 -0.45 0.64 5.55
N ALA A 84 0.73 0.10 5.86
CA ALA A 84 0.86 -1.28 6.34
C ALA A 84 0.21 -1.48 7.72
N LEU A 85 0.38 -0.54 8.64
CA LEU A 85 -0.27 -0.58 9.96
C LEU A 85 -1.80 -0.41 9.85
N THR A 86 -2.28 0.47 8.94
CA THR A 86 -3.72 0.62 8.69
C THR A 86 -4.31 -0.67 8.12
N ALA A 87 -3.60 -1.36 7.21
CA ALA A 87 -4.01 -2.66 6.70
C ALA A 87 -4.02 -3.73 7.81
N ALA A 88 -3.02 -3.71 8.70
CA ALA A 88 -2.98 -4.59 9.86
C ALA A 88 -4.18 -4.36 10.79
N ALA A 89 -4.51 -3.10 11.07
CA ALA A 89 -5.68 -2.73 11.88
C ALA A 89 -6.99 -3.22 11.24
N SER A 90 -7.16 -3.06 9.92
CA SER A 90 -8.32 -3.55 9.19
C SER A 90 -8.48 -5.06 9.28
N VAL A 91 -7.39 -5.82 9.10
CA VAL A 91 -7.40 -7.29 9.26
C VAL A 91 -7.81 -7.71 10.66
N CYS A 92 -7.22 -7.09 11.69
CA CYS A 92 -7.54 -7.41 13.07
C CYS A 92 -8.98 -7.05 13.43
N ALA A 93 -9.52 -5.94 12.92
CA ALA A 93 -10.91 -5.53 13.13
C ALA A 93 -11.91 -6.53 12.52
N GLU A 94 -11.58 -7.16 11.40
CA GLU A 94 -12.38 -8.22 10.77
C GLU A 94 -12.18 -9.60 11.42
N GLY A 95 -11.39 -9.69 12.47
CA GLY A 95 -11.17 -10.93 13.20
C GLY A 95 -9.98 -11.76 12.70
N GLY A 96 -9.23 -11.25 11.74
CA GLY A 96 -8.01 -11.87 11.22
C GLY A 96 -6.79 -11.65 12.10
N SER A 97 -5.65 -12.22 11.69
CA SER A 97 -4.38 -12.16 12.40
C SER A 97 -3.25 -11.63 11.50
N VAL A 98 -2.30 -10.95 12.11
CA VAL A 98 -1.21 -10.25 11.43
C VAL A 98 0.13 -10.59 12.06
N LEU A 99 1.11 -10.95 11.24
CA LEU A 99 2.52 -10.95 11.60
C LEU A 99 3.19 -9.72 11.01
N TYR A 100 3.78 -8.89 11.86
CA TYR A 100 4.58 -7.74 11.45
C TYR A 100 6.06 -8.01 11.75
N VAL A 101 6.90 -8.07 10.72
CA VAL A 101 8.35 -8.27 10.84
C VAL A 101 9.02 -6.93 10.59
N ASP A 102 9.55 -6.34 11.66
CA ASP A 102 10.17 -5.01 11.68
C ASP A 102 11.69 -5.15 11.83
N TRP A 103 12.43 -4.88 10.77
CA TRP A 103 13.89 -4.83 10.77
C TRP A 103 14.45 -3.41 10.96
N GLU A 104 13.59 -2.39 10.92
CA GLU A 104 14.00 -1.00 11.16
C GLU A 104 13.95 -0.65 12.66
N ASN A 105 13.19 -1.44 13.44
CA ASN A 105 12.94 -1.22 14.88
C ASN A 105 12.31 0.16 15.15
N ASP A 106 11.51 0.64 14.20
CA ASP A 106 10.95 2.00 14.20
C ASP A 106 9.44 2.02 14.54
N ILE A 107 8.82 0.85 14.80
CA ILE A 107 7.41 0.80 15.17
C ILE A 107 7.20 1.38 16.56
N VAL A 108 6.48 2.50 16.62
CA VAL A 108 6.06 3.14 17.87
C VAL A 108 4.71 2.55 18.29
N PRO A 109 4.62 1.85 19.46
CA PRO A 109 3.39 1.19 19.89
C PRO A 109 2.19 2.14 20.00
N ASP A 110 2.38 3.35 20.53
CA ASP A 110 1.32 4.34 20.67
C ASP A 110 0.75 4.75 19.30
N TYR A 111 1.62 4.87 18.28
CA TYR A 111 1.17 5.18 16.93
C TYR A 111 0.41 4.01 16.30
N ALA A 112 0.91 2.79 16.42
CA ALA A 112 0.21 1.60 15.94
C ALA A 112 -1.17 1.45 16.60
N HIS A 113 -1.24 1.68 17.92
CA HIS A 113 -2.51 1.68 18.67
C HIS A 113 -3.47 2.77 18.20
N ALA A 114 -2.97 3.99 17.94
CA ALA A 114 -3.78 5.09 17.42
C ALA A 114 -4.37 4.80 16.03
N LEU A 115 -3.70 3.96 15.23
CA LEU A 115 -4.20 3.45 13.94
C LEU A 115 -5.20 2.30 14.09
N GLY A 116 -5.47 1.82 15.31
CA GLY A 116 -6.40 0.74 15.59
C GLY A 116 -5.76 -0.67 15.62
N VAL A 117 -4.43 -0.77 15.61
CA VAL A 117 -3.74 -2.06 15.76
C VAL A 117 -3.89 -2.53 17.21
N PRO A 118 -4.40 -3.75 17.49
CA PRO A 118 -4.57 -4.28 18.83
C PRO A 118 -3.25 -4.84 19.36
N ILE A 119 -2.29 -3.96 19.68
CA ILE A 119 -0.90 -4.29 20.04
C ILE A 119 -0.74 -5.18 21.28
N THR A 120 -1.79 -5.33 22.10
CA THR A 120 -1.81 -6.17 23.29
C THR A 120 -2.54 -7.50 23.10
N ASP A 121 -3.11 -7.73 21.93
CA ASP A 121 -3.83 -8.95 21.58
C ASP A 121 -2.91 -9.88 20.77
N GLU A 122 -2.19 -10.77 21.47
CA GLU A 122 -1.23 -11.72 20.89
C GLU A 122 -1.86 -12.74 19.93
N ASP A 123 -3.19 -12.95 20.00
CA ASP A 123 -3.90 -13.82 19.06
C ASP A 123 -4.15 -13.13 17.71
N ARG A 124 -4.07 -11.79 17.66
CA ARG A 124 -4.37 -10.99 16.47
C ARG A 124 -3.18 -10.27 15.86
N PHE A 125 -2.27 -9.80 16.68
CA PHE A 125 -1.13 -9.02 16.19
C PHE A 125 0.16 -9.45 16.87
N GLU A 126 1.10 -9.92 16.06
CA GLU A 126 2.45 -10.29 16.49
C GLU A 126 3.47 -9.37 15.82
N LEU A 127 4.32 -8.72 16.63
CA LEU A 127 5.44 -7.92 16.19
C LEU A 127 6.75 -8.67 16.44
N LEU A 128 7.49 -9.00 15.39
CA LEU A 128 8.81 -9.60 15.48
C LEU A 128 9.88 -8.64 14.99
N GLN A 129 10.98 -8.56 15.76
CA GLN A 129 12.18 -7.78 15.43
C GLN A 129 13.40 -8.71 15.34
N PRO A 130 13.52 -9.51 14.26
CA PRO A 130 14.60 -10.48 14.14
C PRO A 130 15.91 -9.83 13.75
N ASP A 131 17.03 -10.35 14.29
CA ASP A 131 18.38 -9.86 14.02
C ASP A 131 18.81 -10.11 12.56
N THR A 132 18.31 -11.19 11.94
CA THR A 132 18.69 -11.57 10.57
C THR A 132 17.51 -11.67 9.62
N LEU A 133 17.80 -11.45 8.32
CA LEU A 133 16.83 -11.61 7.25
C LEU A 133 16.25 -13.02 7.24
N GLU A 134 17.11 -14.04 7.34
CA GLU A 134 16.72 -15.45 7.26
C GLU A 134 15.82 -15.86 8.42
N ASP A 135 16.04 -15.33 9.63
CA ASP A 135 15.18 -15.61 10.77
C ASP A 135 13.78 -14.99 10.56
N GLY A 136 13.71 -13.74 10.12
CA GLY A 136 12.42 -13.10 9.81
C GLY A 136 11.64 -13.86 8.73
N ILE A 137 12.29 -14.31 7.68
CA ILE A 137 11.67 -15.11 6.63
C ILE A 137 11.20 -16.47 7.17
N LYS A 138 12.03 -17.12 7.97
CA LYS A 138 11.68 -18.42 8.59
C LYS A 138 10.43 -18.31 9.45
N TYR A 139 10.36 -17.31 10.33
CA TYR A 139 9.17 -17.08 11.15
C TYR A 139 7.96 -16.74 10.28
N ALA A 140 8.11 -15.86 9.29
CA ALA A 140 7.02 -15.54 8.37
C ALA A 140 6.44 -16.78 7.67
N MET A 141 7.29 -17.75 7.28
CA MET A 141 6.84 -19.02 6.70
C MET A 141 6.12 -19.92 7.70
N ILE A 142 6.54 -19.94 8.97
CA ILE A 142 5.88 -20.69 10.04
C ILE A 142 4.47 -20.11 10.27
N TYR A 143 4.37 -18.79 10.42
CA TYR A 143 3.08 -18.11 10.63
C TYR A 143 2.16 -18.22 9.41
N ALA A 144 2.72 -18.11 8.19
CA ALA A 144 1.96 -18.35 6.97
C ALA A 144 1.38 -19.78 6.91
N ALA A 145 2.17 -20.79 7.31
CA ALA A 145 1.72 -22.17 7.36
C ALA A 145 0.67 -22.42 8.45
N ALA A 146 0.70 -21.65 9.53
CA ALA A 146 -0.30 -21.67 10.60
C ALA A 146 -1.61 -20.97 10.21
N GLY A 147 -1.64 -20.20 9.11
CA GLY A 147 -2.85 -19.58 8.57
C GLY A 147 -3.03 -18.11 8.94
N VAL A 148 -1.95 -17.38 9.28
CA VAL A 148 -2.02 -15.93 9.47
C VAL A 148 -2.55 -15.25 8.20
N ASP A 149 -3.34 -14.19 8.35
CA ASP A 149 -4.00 -13.53 7.24
C ASP A 149 -3.10 -12.56 6.49
N LEU A 150 -2.30 -11.79 7.23
CA LEU A 150 -1.40 -10.78 6.68
C LEU A 150 0.01 -10.91 7.27
N ILE A 151 1.02 -10.81 6.42
CA ILE A 151 2.44 -10.70 6.80
C ILE A 151 2.98 -9.40 6.25
N VAL A 152 3.60 -8.60 7.11
CA VAL A 152 4.29 -7.36 6.73
C VAL A 152 5.78 -7.51 6.94
N PHE A 153 6.57 -7.09 5.96
CA PHE A 153 8.02 -6.96 6.03
C PHE A 153 8.40 -5.48 5.97
N ASP A 154 8.86 -4.91 7.07
CA ASP A 154 9.26 -3.50 7.18
C ASP A 154 10.71 -3.36 7.71
N SER A 155 11.66 -2.96 6.87
CA SER A 155 11.62 -2.91 5.42
C SER A 155 12.50 -4.00 4.82
N VAL A 156 12.17 -4.42 3.61
CA VAL A 156 12.92 -5.48 2.91
C VAL A 156 14.36 -5.09 2.57
N GLY A 157 14.70 -3.81 2.68
CA GLY A 157 16.05 -3.27 2.44
C GLY A 157 16.89 -3.12 3.70
N ALA A 158 16.28 -3.04 4.89
CA ALA A 158 16.96 -2.85 6.17
C ALA A 158 17.55 -4.15 6.71
N ALA A 159 16.88 -5.27 6.45
CA ALA A 159 17.23 -6.58 6.96
C ALA A 159 18.72 -6.95 6.74
N MET A 160 19.34 -7.54 7.75
CA MET A 160 20.74 -7.97 7.70
C MET A 160 20.81 -9.47 7.35
N PRO A 161 21.42 -9.86 6.21
CA PRO A 161 21.71 -11.27 5.93
C PRO A 161 22.61 -11.89 7.03
N ARG A 162 22.28 -13.12 7.46
CA ARG A 162 22.98 -13.82 8.56
C ARG A 162 24.50 -13.87 8.36
N ARG A 163 24.93 -14.22 7.16
CA ARG A 163 26.34 -14.30 6.81
C ARG A 163 27.11 -12.98 7.03
N LEU A 164 26.42 -11.85 6.91
CA LEU A 164 27.01 -10.53 7.16
C LEU A 164 26.91 -10.14 8.64
N ALA A 165 25.86 -10.57 9.34
CA ALA A 165 25.71 -10.36 10.78
C ALA A 165 26.80 -11.09 11.60
N GLU A 166 27.32 -12.21 11.08
CA GLU A 166 28.41 -13.00 11.71
C GLU A 166 29.81 -12.43 11.47
N ARG A 167 29.97 -11.39 10.63
CA ARG A 167 31.24 -10.72 10.37
C ARG A 167 31.43 -9.55 11.33
N ASP A 168 32.69 -9.22 11.60
CA ASP A 168 33.01 -7.98 12.32
C ASP A 168 32.45 -6.77 11.59
N ALA A 169 31.79 -5.87 12.34
CA ALA A 169 31.09 -4.71 11.80
C ALA A 169 31.97 -3.79 10.94
N LEU A 170 33.32 -3.86 11.15
CA LEU A 170 34.31 -3.09 10.39
C LEU A 170 34.59 -3.64 8.97
N ASP A 171 34.24 -4.89 8.70
CA ASP A 171 34.57 -5.57 7.42
C ASP A 171 33.41 -5.64 6.42
N VAL A 172 32.23 -5.13 6.80
CA VAL A 172 31.02 -5.20 5.95
C VAL A 172 30.95 -3.99 5.03
N ALA A 173 31.45 -4.13 3.81
CA ALA A 173 31.25 -3.13 2.78
C ALA A 173 29.78 -3.08 2.35
N GLU A 174 29.20 -1.88 2.17
CA GLU A 174 27.78 -1.67 1.80
C GLU A 174 27.37 -2.40 0.51
N GLN A 175 28.25 -2.48 -0.49
CA GLN A 175 28.01 -3.21 -1.72
C GLN A 175 27.88 -4.73 -1.50
N GLY A 176 28.62 -5.30 -0.56
CA GLY A 176 28.48 -6.70 -0.16
C GLY A 176 27.13 -6.99 0.48
N LYS A 177 26.65 -6.10 1.32
CA LYS A 177 25.31 -6.18 1.95
C LYS A 177 24.20 -6.24 0.91
N ILE A 178 24.21 -5.35 -0.08
CA ILE A 178 23.17 -5.25 -1.11
C ILE A 178 23.12 -6.53 -1.95
N GLY A 179 24.27 -7.05 -2.38
CA GLY A 179 24.33 -8.27 -3.22
C GLY A 179 23.81 -9.49 -2.46
N GLU A 180 24.19 -9.67 -1.21
CA GLU A 180 23.75 -10.79 -0.38
C GLU A 180 22.25 -10.72 -0.05
N LEU A 181 21.74 -9.54 0.35
CA LEU A 181 20.33 -9.31 0.58
C LEU A 181 19.48 -9.70 -0.66
N GLN A 182 19.90 -9.28 -1.86
CA GLN A 182 19.20 -9.61 -3.09
C GLN A 182 19.26 -11.09 -3.41
N SER A 183 20.37 -11.78 -3.10
CA SER A 183 20.52 -13.22 -3.28
C SER A 183 19.54 -13.99 -2.40
N VAL A 184 19.45 -13.66 -1.12
CA VAL A 184 18.52 -14.30 -0.17
C VAL A 184 17.08 -14.09 -0.61
N TRP A 185 16.67 -12.86 -0.92
CA TRP A 185 15.32 -12.59 -1.42
C TRP A 185 15.00 -13.34 -2.71
N SER A 186 15.98 -13.51 -3.61
CA SER A 186 15.78 -14.23 -4.87
C SER A 186 15.54 -15.73 -4.66
N GLN A 187 16.11 -16.31 -3.61
CA GLN A 187 15.93 -17.70 -3.22
C GLN A 187 14.64 -17.92 -2.44
N GLU A 188 14.30 -17.01 -1.52
CA GLU A 188 13.22 -17.23 -0.56
C GLU A 188 11.84 -16.73 -1.02
N LEU A 189 11.75 -15.66 -1.81
CA LEU A 189 10.44 -15.19 -2.31
C LEU A 189 9.64 -16.25 -3.09
N PRO A 190 10.24 -17.12 -3.92
CA PRO A 190 9.51 -18.25 -4.52
C PRO A 190 8.93 -19.20 -3.49
N ASN A 191 9.67 -19.47 -2.39
CA ASN A 191 9.23 -20.34 -1.30
C ASN A 191 8.08 -19.73 -0.53
N ILE A 192 8.20 -18.46 -0.12
CA ILE A 192 7.13 -17.70 0.53
C ILE A 192 5.88 -17.73 -0.34
N LYS A 193 6.02 -17.42 -1.62
CA LYS A 193 4.90 -17.39 -2.58
C LYS A 193 4.20 -18.75 -2.71
N ARG A 194 4.94 -19.85 -2.65
CA ARG A 194 4.38 -21.21 -2.69
C ARG A 194 3.55 -21.51 -1.42
N VAL A 195 4.01 -21.06 -0.25
CA VAL A 195 3.28 -21.25 1.01
C VAL A 195 2.01 -20.40 1.02
N ILE A 196 2.12 -19.09 0.80
CA ILE A 196 0.99 -18.18 0.86
C ILE A 196 -0.09 -18.49 -0.19
N ALA A 197 0.30 -18.99 -1.36
CA ALA A 197 -0.67 -19.41 -2.39
C ALA A 197 -1.55 -20.58 -1.94
N LYS A 198 -1.11 -21.36 -0.95
CA LYS A 198 -1.89 -22.48 -0.37
C LYS A 198 -2.70 -22.05 0.84
N THR A 199 -2.16 -21.16 1.65
CA THR A 199 -2.78 -20.74 2.92
C THR A 199 -3.69 -19.53 2.77
N GLY A 200 -3.52 -18.74 1.71
CA GLY A 200 -4.28 -17.52 1.49
C GLY A 200 -3.72 -16.29 2.20
N ALA A 201 -2.59 -16.38 2.89
CA ALA A 201 -1.96 -15.22 3.53
C ALA A 201 -1.59 -14.15 2.49
N ALA A 202 -1.89 -12.89 2.75
CA ALA A 202 -1.38 -11.76 1.97
C ALA A 202 -0.03 -11.31 2.51
N VAL A 203 0.85 -10.80 1.63
CA VAL A 203 2.16 -10.29 2.03
C VAL A 203 2.34 -8.87 1.54
N ILE A 204 2.73 -7.95 2.44
CA ILE A 204 3.23 -6.62 2.12
C ILE A 204 4.75 -6.62 2.33
N GLY A 205 5.51 -6.14 1.33
CA GLY A 205 6.92 -5.82 1.50
C GLY A 205 7.14 -4.33 1.28
N ILE A 206 7.59 -3.65 2.32
CA ILE A 206 7.94 -2.23 2.28
C ILE A 206 9.37 -2.07 1.79
N SER A 207 9.59 -1.17 0.84
CA SER A 207 10.92 -0.84 0.32
C SER A 207 11.13 0.67 0.37
N GLN A 208 12.28 1.09 0.84
CA GLN A 208 12.76 2.44 0.64
C GLN A 208 13.37 2.56 -0.78
N VAL A 209 13.57 3.77 -1.26
CA VAL A 209 14.22 4.03 -2.54
C VAL A 209 15.68 4.45 -2.32
N ARG A 210 16.51 4.15 -3.32
CA ARG A 210 17.89 4.67 -3.40
C ARG A 210 18.10 5.35 -4.74
N ALA A 211 18.91 6.40 -4.75
CA ALA A 211 19.34 7.09 -5.96
C ALA A 211 20.10 6.13 -6.88
N VAL A 212 19.86 6.24 -8.17
CA VAL A 212 20.60 5.53 -9.22
C VAL A 212 21.62 6.47 -9.80
N ILE A 213 22.87 6.32 -9.36
CA ILE A 213 23.99 7.16 -9.83
C ILE A 213 24.31 6.83 -11.30
N GLY A 214 24.47 7.85 -12.14
CA GLY A 214 24.92 7.71 -13.53
C GLY A 214 23.84 7.39 -14.57
N ASN A 215 22.56 7.46 -14.22
CA ASN A 215 21.47 7.23 -15.17
C ASN A 215 20.87 8.55 -15.68
N MET A 216 21.41 9.08 -16.78
CA MET A 216 20.98 10.38 -17.37
C MET A 216 19.58 10.33 -18.00
N HIS A 217 19.06 9.16 -18.40
CA HIS A 217 17.81 9.03 -19.16
C HIS A 217 16.83 7.98 -18.59
N GLY A 218 16.93 7.62 -17.30
CA GLY A 218 16.06 6.62 -16.66
C GLY A 218 15.59 7.07 -15.28
N PRO A 219 14.86 6.21 -14.55
CA PRO A 219 14.41 6.53 -13.21
C PRO A 219 15.58 6.91 -12.32
N LYS A 220 15.50 8.06 -11.66
CA LYS A 220 16.54 8.58 -10.75
C LYS A 220 16.62 7.75 -9.45
N THR A 221 15.54 7.05 -9.08
CA THR A 221 15.47 6.23 -7.89
C THR A 221 15.03 4.80 -8.18
N LYS A 222 15.38 3.87 -7.30
CA LYS A 222 15.08 2.44 -7.42
C LYS A 222 14.73 1.86 -6.05
N PRO A 223 13.65 1.05 -5.94
CA PRO A 223 13.32 0.39 -4.67
C PRO A 223 14.40 -0.60 -4.24
N GLN A 224 14.65 -0.64 -2.94
CA GLN A 224 15.54 -1.61 -2.31
C GLN A 224 14.92 -3.03 -2.31
N GLY A 225 15.69 -4.06 -1.95
CA GLY A 225 15.25 -5.45 -1.90
C GLY A 225 15.50 -6.23 -3.19
N GLY A 226 15.92 -5.55 -4.28
CA GLY A 226 16.35 -6.19 -5.52
C GLY A 226 15.25 -6.56 -6.50
N ASN A 227 15.65 -7.21 -7.61
CA ASN A 227 14.74 -7.55 -8.69
C ASN A 227 13.72 -8.65 -8.33
N ALA A 228 13.98 -9.45 -7.32
CA ALA A 228 13.06 -10.50 -6.89
C ALA A 228 11.68 -9.92 -6.52
N TRP A 229 11.64 -8.84 -5.73
CA TRP A 229 10.40 -8.14 -5.38
C TRP A 229 9.66 -7.62 -6.60
N LYS A 230 10.38 -7.08 -7.60
CA LYS A 230 9.79 -6.64 -8.87
C LYS A 230 9.10 -7.78 -9.63
N PHE A 231 9.72 -8.95 -9.68
CA PHE A 231 9.21 -10.08 -10.46
C PHE A 231 8.10 -10.84 -9.71
N PHE A 232 8.28 -11.10 -8.42
CA PHE A 232 7.39 -11.95 -7.65
C PHE A 232 6.15 -11.22 -7.12
N SER A 233 6.16 -9.90 -6.97
CA SER A 233 4.97 -9.14 -6.58
C SER A 233 3.89 -9.17 -7.66
N SER A 234 2.65 -9.33 -7.23
CA SER A 234 1.45 -9.23 -8.09
C SER A 234 0.94 -7.80 -8.18
N VAL A 235 1.10 -7.04 -7.09
CA VAL A 235 0.80 -5.61 -6.99
C VAL A 235 2.07 -4.87 -6.58
N ARG A 236 2.31 -3.72 -7.18
CA ARG A 236 3.41 -2.81 -6.83
C ARG A 236 2.90 -1.39 -6.79
N LEU A 237 2.96 -0.78 -5.62
CA LEU A 237 2.52 0.58 -5.35
C LEU A 237 3.72 1.48 -5.06
N GLU A 238 3.84 2.56 -5.78
CA GLU A 238 4.74 3.66 -5.47
C GLU A 238 3.98 4.72 -4.70
N LEU A 239 4.52 5.11 -3.55
CA LEU A 239 3.97 6.18 -2.73
C LEU A 239 4.92 7.37 -2.75
N ARG A 240 4.38 8.56 -3.02
CA ARG A 240 5.12 9.81 -3.03
C ARG A 240 4.35 10.87 -2.25
N ARG A 241 5.00 11.52 -1.30
CA ARG A 241 4.41 12.69 -0.65
C ARG A 241 4.54 13.88 -1.59
N VAL A 242 3.40 14.45 -2.01
CA VAL A 242 3.37 15.55 -2.96
C VAL A 242 3.23 16.91 -2.27
N LYS A 243 2.67 16.92 -1.04
CA LYS A 243 2.52 18.16 -0.28
C LYS A 243 2.27 17.87 1.20
N ASN A 244 2.62 18.83 2.05
CA ASN A 244 2.16 18.84 3.44
C ASN A 244 0.75 19.44 3.53
N GLU A 245 -0.12 18.77 4.31
CA GLU A 245 -1.40 19.36 4.68
C GLU A 245 -1.20 20.30 5.88
N THR A 246 -1.64 21.54 5.75
CA THR A 246 -1.52 22.54 6.80
C THR A 246 -2.90 22.98 7.32
N ALA A 247 -2.98 23.26 8.59
CA ALA A 247 -4.14 23.91 9.21
C ALA A 247 -3.69 25.17 9.94
N ARG A 248 -4.55 26.18 9.93
CA ARG A 248 -4.34 27.38 10.72
C ARG A 248 -4.59 27.08 12.19
N ASP A 249 -3.56 27.23 12.99
CA ASP A 249 -3.63 27.08 14.43
C ASP A 249 -3.45 28.43 15.11
N HIS A 250 -4.37 28.76 16.02
CA HIS A 250 -4.27 30.00 16.80
C HIS A 250 -3.50 29.72 18.09
N ASN A 251 -2.26 30.18 18.13
CA ASN A 251 -1.45 30.05 19.32
C ASN A 251 -1.95 31.04 20.39
N VAL A 252 -2.59 30.50 21.41
CA VAL A 252 -3.21 31.30 22.52
C VAL A 252 -2.18 32.10 23.28
N LEU A 253 -0.92 31.63 23.35
CA LEU A 253 0.14 32.34 24.12
C LEU A 253 0.75 33.50 23.33
N THR A 254 0.89 33.35 22.02
CA THR A 254 1.51 34.38 21.15
C THR A 254 0.50 35.28 20.46
N HIS A 255 -0.80 34.96 20.52
CA HIS A 255 -1.90 35.59 19.76
C HIS A 255 -1.65 35.64 18.24
N ARG A 256 -0.78 34.74 17.73
CA ARG A 256 -0.51 34.62 16.30
C ARG A 256 -1.24 33.41 15.72
N THR A 257 -1.64 33.53 14.48
CA THR A 257 -2.17 32.42 13.71
C THR A 257 -1.06 31.94 12.79
N ASP A 258 -0.56 30.75 13.07
CA ASP A 258 0.52 30.13 12.30
C ASP A 258 -0.03 28.91 11.55
N ASP A 259 0.51 28.61 10.38
CA ASP A 259 0.19 27.40 9.64
C ASP A 259 0.96 26.22 10.27
N ARG A 260 0.21 25.26 10.83
CA ARG A 260 0.76 24.02 11.39
C ARG A 260 0.57 22.88 10.40
N VAL A 261 1.62 22.11 10.14
CA VAL A 261 1.52 20.88 9.36
C VAL A 261 0.76 19.84 10.19
N ILE A 262 -0.36 19.36 9.66
CA ILE A 262 -1.25 18.40 10.31
C ILE A 262 -1.27 17.04 9.62
N GLY A 263 -0.70 16.94 8.41
CA GLY A 263 -0.72 15.72 7.63
C GLY A 263 0.09 15.82 6.35
N GLY A 264 -0.05 14.83 5.51
CA GLY A 264 0.56 14.76 4.20
C GLY A 264 -0.44 14.35 3.11
N ILE A 265 -0.25 14.89 1.93
CA ILE A 265 -0.95 14.50 0.71
C ILE A 265 -0.05 13.53 -0.03
N ILE A 266 -0.53 12.30 -0.22
CA ILE A 266 0.25 11.21 -0.78
C ILE A 266 -0.32 10.80 -2.13
N LYS A 267 0.51 10.81 -3.16
CA LYS A 267 0.19 10.24 -4.47
C LYS A 267 0.60 8.77 -4.47
N ALA A 268 -0.32 7.90 -4.80
CA ALA A 268 -0.08 6.48 -5.00
C ALA A 268 -0.18 6.13 -6.48
N LYS A 269 0.79 5.36 -6.98
CA LYS A 269 0.82 4.86 -8.36
C LYS A 269 0.85 3.34 -8.37
N ALA A 270 -0.09 2.73 -9.10
CA ALA A 270 -0.07 1.30 -9.38
C ALA A 270 0.92 0.98 -10.50
N VAL A 271 2.22 0.87 -10.17
CA VAL A 271 3.26 0.58 -11.19
C VAL A 271 3.12 -0.81 -11.79
N LYS A 272 2.56 -1.74 -11.03
CA LYS A 272 2.20 -3.08 -11.50
C LYS A 272 0.93 -3.52 -10.77
N CYS A 273 -0.05 -3.94 -11.52
CA CYS A 273 -1.24 -4.59 -10.98
C CYS A 273 -1.65 -5.75 -11.89
N LYS A 274 -1.62 -6.98 -11.34
CA LYS A 274 -2.08 -8.19 -12.05
C LYS A 274 -3.52 -8.55 -11.70
N MET A 275 -4.14 -7.79 -10.79
CA MET A 275 -5.48 -8.06 -10.26
C MET A 275 -6.55 -7.34 -11.07
N SER A 276 -6.18 -6.22 -11.67
CA SER A 276 -7.11 -5.35 -12.40
C SER A 276 -6.39 -4.60 -13.53
N SER A 277 -7.12 -3.77 -14.24
CA SER A 277 -6.60 -2.87 -15.30
C SER A 277 -5.99 -1.57 -14.74
N SER A 278 -5.67 -1.50 -13.45
CA SER A 278 -5.18 -0.28 -12.80
C SER A 278 -3.71 0.03 -13.03
N GLN A 279 -2.95 -0.85 -13.73
CA GLN A 279 -1.53 -0.59 -13.97
C GLN A 279 -1.30 0.75 -14.66
N GLY A 280 -0.42 1.56 -14.08
CA GLY A 280 -0.09 2.91 -14.54
C GLY A 280 -0.98 4.00 -13.97
N ARG A 281 -2.08 3.68 -13.29
CA ARG A 281 -2.98 4.67 -12.67
C ARG A 281 -2.40 5.25 -11.41
N GLU A 282 -2.79 6.49 -11.14
CA GLU A 282 -2.37 7.28 -9.98
C GLU A 282 -3.61 7.83 -9.28
N GLU A 283 -3.55 7.90 -7.94
CA GLU A 283 -4.57 8.51 -7.12
C GLU A 283 -3.94 9.15 -5.88
N VAL A 284 -4.64 10.13 -5.30
CA VAL A 284 -4.19 10.85 -4.12
C VAL A 284 -5.01 10.46 -2.91
N PHE A 285 -4.33 10.19 -1.81
CA PHE A 285 -4.95 10.00 -0.51
C PHE A 285 -4.27 10.86 0.57
N TYR A 286 -4.93 11.02 1.69
CA TYR A 286 -4.52 11.91 2.77
C TYR A 286 -4.10 11.11 3.99
N ILE A 287 -3.02 11.53 4.63
CA ILE A 287 -2.58 11.03 5.94
C ILE A 287 -2.63 12.19 6.92
N ARG A 288 -3.24 11.96 8.08
CA ARG A 288 -3.25 12.90 9.20
C ARG A 288 -2.30 12.39 10.28
N TRP A 289 -1.41 13.26 10.74
CA TRP A 289 -0.43 12.88 11.76
C TRP A 289 -1.13 12.47 13.05
N GLY A 290 -0.79 11.29 13.57
CA GLY A 290 -1.40 10.70 14.76
C GLY A 290 -2.74 10.01 14.56
N GLU A 291 -3.42 10.21 13.42
CA GLU A 291 -4.71 9.58 13.10
C GLU A 291 -4.61 8.53 11.97
N GLY A 292 -3.56 8.60 11.13
CA GLY A 292 -3.38 7.69 10.00
C GLY A 292 -4.05 8.15 8.71
N ILE A 293 -4.54 7.20 7.90
CA ILE A 293 -5.17 7.49 6.60
C ILE A 293 -6.53 8.16 6.81
N ASP A 294 -6.69 9.35 6.24
CA ASP A 294 -7.94 10.12 6.28
C ASP A 294 -8.82 9.82 5.06
N ASN A 295 -9.61 8.75 5.16
CA ASN A 295 -10.56 8.37 4.12
C ASN A 295 -11.63 9.45 3.88
N TYR A 296 -12.08 10.13 4.92
CA TYR A 296 -13.07 11.21 4.79
C TYR A 296 -12.53 12.33 3.91
N ARG A 297 -11.29 12.77 4.20
CA ARG A 297 -10.63 13.81 3.42
C ARG A 297 -10.41 13.36 1.98
N SER A 298 -9.97 12.15 1.76
CA SER A 298 -9.71 11.58 0.45
C SER A 298 -10.99 11.55 -0.41
N VAL A 299 -12.08 11.04 0.15
CA VAL A 299 -13.39 10.95 -0.53
C VAL A 299 -13.96 12.34 -0.84
N ILE A 300 -13.85 13.30 0.09
CA ILE A 300 -14.31 14.68 -0.12
C ILE A 300 -13.58 15.33 -1.31
N GLU A 301 -12.26 15.20 -1.39
CA GLU A 301 -11.49 15.82 -2.47
C GLU A 301 -11.80 15.19 -3.84
N ILE A 302 -11.97 13.87 -3.88
CA ILE A 302 -12.40 13.18 -5.09
C ILE A 302 -13.81 13.65 -5.50
N ALA A 303 -14.74 13.78 -4.55
CA ALA A 303 -16.08 14.28 -4.78
C ALA A 303 -16.08 15.74 -5.30
N ILE A 304 -15.16 16.58 -4.82
CA ILE A 304 -14.96 17.95 -5.31
C ILE A 304 -14.41 17.92 -6.74
N ALA A 305 -13.37 17.12 -7.00
CA ALA A 305 -12.74 17.00 -8.32
C ALA A 305 -13.76 16.58 -9.40
N HIS A 306 -14.70 15.74 -9.03
CA HIS A 306 -15.77 15.26 -9.95
C HIS A 306 -17.07 16.07 -9.90
N GLY A 307 -17.11 17.17 -9.13
CA GLY A 307 -18.28 18.08 -9.08
C GLY A 307 -19.52 17.53 -8.34
N ILE A 308 -19.39 16.39 -7.63
CA ILE A 308 -20.42 15.88 -6.71
C ILE A 308 -20.58 16.89 -5.55
N ILE A 309 -19.47 17.31 -5.00
CA ILE A 309 -19.40 18.40 -4.02
C ILE A 309 -18.93 19.67 -4.75
N LYS A 310 -19.69 20.74 -4.62
CA LYS A 310 -19.38 22.04 -5.23
C LYS A 310 -18.57 22.89 -4.28
N LYS A 311 -17.43 23.39 -4.73
CA LYS A 311 -16.56 24.33 -3.97
C LYS A 311 -16.58 25.70 -4.64
N ALA A 312 -17.04 26.71 -3.92
CA ALA A 312 -17.07 28.09 -4.38
C ALA A 312 -16.37 28.98 -3.34
N GLY A 313 -15.10 29.33 -3.59
CA GLY A 313 -14.24 29.97 -2.61
C GLY A 313 -14.09 29.11 -1.36
N SER A 314 -14.42 29.64 -0.19
CA SER A 314 -14.41 28.90 1.08
C SER A 314 -15.67 28.06 1.34
N TRP A 315 -16.72 28.23 0.54
CA TRP A 315 -17.96 27.50 0.72
C TRP A 315 -17.95 26.16 -0.03
N ILE A 316 -18.43 25.13 0.68
CA ILE A 316 -18.60 23.76 0.17
C ILE A 316 -20.06 23.41 0.29
N THR A 317 -20.64 22.96 -0.83
CA THR A 317 -22.04 22.54 -0.92
C THR A 317 -22.10 21.14 -1.48
N TRP A 318 -22.66 20.22 -0.72
CA TRP A 318 -23.01 18.89 -1.18
C TRP A 318 -24.52 18.82 -1.42
N PRO A 319 -24.96 18.81 -2.68
CA PRO A 319 -26.38 18.68 -3.00
C PRO A 319 -26.89 17.28 -2.65
N ARG A 320 -27.99 17.19 -1.93
CA ARG A 320 -28.67 15.95 -1.56
C ARG A 320 -30.17 16.05 -1.76
N ASN A 321 -30.84 14.90 -1.90
CA ASN A 321 -32.29 14.84 -2.09
C ASN A 321 -33.09 15.29 -0.83
N ASP A 322 -32.50 15.11 0.34
CA ASP A 322 -33.07 15.45 1.66
C ASP A 322 -32.65 16.83 2.19
N GLY A 323 -31.86 17.56 1.41
CA GLY A 323 -31.40 18.92 1.71
C GLY A 323 -29.90 19.07 1.57
N ASP A 324 -29.49 20.21 1.04
CA ASP A 324 -28.07 20.50 0.80
C ASP A 324 -27.27 20.63 2.11
N VAL A 325 -26.13 19.94 2.20
CA VAL A 325 -25.14 20.20 3.24
C VAL A 325 -24.25 21.35 2.77
N LYS A 326 -24.39 22.53 3.40
CA LYS A 326 -23.61 23.72 3.06
C LYS A 326 -22.78 24.18 4.25
N VAL A 327 -21.46 24.14 4.08
CA VAL A 327 -20.49 24.47 5.14
C VAL A 327 -19.33 25.29 4.60
N GLN A 328 -18.59 25.96 5.52
CA GLN A 328 -17.42 26.72 5.16
C GLN A 328 -16.14 25.94 5.50
N GLY A 329 -15.38 25.56 4.47
CA GLY A 329 -14.12 24.85 4.59
C GLY A 329 -14.28 23.33 4.65
N VAL A 330 -13.27 22.62 4.15
CA VAL A 330 -13.26 21.16 4.02
C VAL A 330 -13.30 20.46 5.38
N GLU A 331 -12.68 21.05 6.39
CA GLU A 331 -12.69 20.48 7.74
C GLU A 331 -14.10 20.42 8.37
N LYS A 332 -15.00 21.34 8.00
CA LYS A 332 -16.39 21.29 8.51
C LYS A 332 -17.21 20.19 7.84
N ILE A 333 -17.03 19.97 6.53
CA ILE A 333 -17.72 18.84 5.87
C ILE A 333 -17.13 17.51 6.33
N ARG A 334 -15.81 17.43 6.55
CA ARG A 334 -15.17 16.25 7.17
C ARG A 334 -15.80 15.93 8.53
N LYS A 335 -15.90 16.91 9.42
CA LYS A 335 -16.55 16.73 10.73
C LYS A 335 -18.01 16.31 10.62
N HIS A 336 -18.73 16.84 9.64
CA HIS A 336 -20.11 16.42 9.37
C HIS A 336 -20.17 14.94 9.01
N LEU A 337 -19.31 14.47 8.08
CA LEU A 337 -19.28 13.06 7.67
C LEU A 337 -18.82 12.12 8.78
N VAL A 338 -17.88 12.54 9.63
CA VAL A 338 -17.49 11.77 10.83
C VAL A 338 -18.65 11.61 11.80
N ALA A 339 -19.48 12.64 11.96
CA ALA A 339 -20.64 12.61 12.85
C ALA A 339 -21.86 11.89 12.23
N ASN A 340 -21.88 11.68 10.91
CA ASN A 340 -22.98 11.07 10.17
C ASN A 340 -22.43 9.97 9.24
N PRO A 341 -22.21 8.73 9.74
CA PRO A 341 -21.63 7.63 8.94
C PRO A 341 -22.46 7.29 7.70
N ASP A 342 -23.79 7.31 7.79
CA ASP A 342 -24.69 7.04 6.65
C ASP A 342 -24.43 8.03 5.49
N ASP A 343 -24.18 9.30 5.81
CA ASP A 343 -23.84 10.33 4.83
C ASP A 343 -22.48 10.04 4.16
N PHE A 344 -21.53 9.49 4.92
CA PHE A 344 -20.25 9.09 4.38
C PHE A 344 -20.38 7.90 3.43
N ASP A 345 -21.19 6.89 3.78
CA ASP A 345 -21.44 5.72 2.93
C ASP A 345 -22.16 6.12 1.64
N ASP A 346 -23.12 7.03 1.71
CA ASP A 346 -23.78 7.60 0.54
C ASP A 346 -22.77 8.31 -0.38
N LEU A 347 -21.91 9.16 0.18
CA LEU A 347 -20.87 9.85 -0.58
C LEU A 347 -19.88 8.87 -1.22
N CYS A 348 -19.44 7.85 -0.46
CA CYS A 348 -18.59 6.77 -0.98
C CYS A 348 -19.22 6.08 -2.17
N SER A 349 -20.51 5.74 -2.10
CA SER A 349 -21.25 5.09 -3.19
C SER A 349 -21.24 5.91 -4.47
N MET A 350 -21.29 7.25 -4.36
CA MET A 350 -21.20 8.17 -5.49
C MET A 350 -19.79 8.29 -6.05
N VAL A 351 -18.78 8.20 -5.19
CA VAL A 351 -17.38 8.38 -5.54
C VAL A 351 -16.74 7.12 -6.11
N TYR A 352 -17.12 5.93 -5.64
CA TYR A 352 -16.53 4.65 -6.07
C TYR A 352 -16.48 4.47 -7.61
N PRO A 353 -17.53 4.77 -8.40
CA PRO A 353 -17.48 4.62 -9.84
C PRO A 353 -16.53 5.59 -10.55
N LEU A 354 -16.09 6.64 -9.86
CA LEU A 354 -15.27 7.73 -10.40
C LEU A 354 -13.79 7.61 -10.04
N LEU A 355 -13.46 6.74 -9.08
CA LEU A 355 -12.09 6.46 -8.70
C LEU A 355 -11.30 5.90 -9.91
N GLY A 356 -10.04 6.31 -10.05
CA GLY A 356 -9.17 5.87 -11.14
C GLY A 356 -9.25 6.72 -12.40
N SER A 357 -9.99 7.81 -12.39
CA SER A 357 -9.94 8.82 -13.46
C SER A 357 -8.66 9.65 -13.46
N GLY A 358 -7.91 9.64 -12.32
CA GLY A 358 -6.71 10.47 -12.13
C GLY A 358 -6.99 11.94 -11.83
N ALA A 359 -8.26 12.37 -11.89
CA ALA A 359 -8.62 13.79 -11.75
C ALA A 359 -8.17 14.42 -10.42
N SER A 360 -8.04 13.64 -9.36
CA SER A 360 -7.52 14.12 -8.07
C SER A 360 -6.00 14.26 -8.08
N ALA A 361 -5.30 13.42 -8.82
CA ALA A 361 -3.84 13.42 -8.91
C ALA A 361 -3.32 14.57 -9.78
N ASP A 362 -4.05 14.94 -10.83
CA ASP A 362 -3.70 16.04 -11.75
C ASP A 362 -3.71 17.44 -11.09
N GLN A 363 -4.29 17.55 -9.88
CA GLN A 363 -4.34 18.82 -9.12
C GLN A 363 -3.03 19.11 -8.39
N TYR A 364 -2.12 18.14 -8.29
CA TYR A 364 -0.87 18.26 -7.55
C TYR A 364 0.32 18.06 -8.48
N GLU A 365 1.15 19.11 -8.62
CA GLU A 365 2.49 18.99 -9.20
C GLU A 365 3.42 18.30 -8.20
N ASP A 366 4.33 17.46 -8.68
CA ASP A 366 5.28 16.75 -7.83
C ASP A 366 6.35 17.74 -7.31
N GLU A 367 6.38 18.01 -5.99
CA GLU A 367 7.39 18.93 -5.38
C GLU A 367 8.83 18.39 -5.62
N ASP A 368 9.00 17.07 -5.71
CA ASP A 368 10.31 16.45 -5.98
C ASP A 368 10.85 16.76 -7.39
N GLU A 369 10.00 17.02 -8.40
CA GLU A 369 10.44 17.45 -9.71
C GLU A 369 10.96 18.90 -9.68
N VAL A 370 10.42 19.72 -8.78
CA VAL A 370 10.85 21.12 -8.58
C VAL A 370 12.17 21.16 -7.82
N GLU A 371 12.35 20.35 -6.76
CA GLU A 371 13.63 20.27 -6.04
C GLU A 371 14.75 19.67 -6.91
N ASP A 372 14.45 18.60 -7.69
CA ASP A 372 15.40 18.00 -8.61
C ASP A 372 15.82 18.99 -9.72
N SER A 373 14.88 19.80 -10.23
CA SER A 373 15.20 20.83 -11.23
C SER A 373 16.02 21.99 -10.65
N ALA A 374 15.78 22.34 -9.38
CA ALA A 374 16.55 23.38 -8.68
C ALA A 374 18.00 22.94 -8.40
N ILE A 375 18.19 21.63 -8.06
CA ILE A 375 19.52 21.04 -7.85
C ILE A 375 20.28 20.94 -9.17
N ASP A 376 19.64 20.52 -10.27
CA ASP A 376 20.26 20.45 -11.59
C ASP A 376 20.67 21.86 -12.06
N THR A 377 19.85 22.89 -11.85
CA THR A 377 20.16 24.29 -12.20
C THR A 377 21.30 24.85 -11.33
N ALA A 378 21.39 24.44 -10.05
CA ALA A 378 22.46 24.85 -9.14
C ALA A 378 23.82 24.20 -9.51
N LEU A 379 23.79 22.97 -10.03
CA LEU A 379 24.98 22.23 -10.46
C LEU A 379 25.52 22.72 -11.83
N GLU A 380 24.65 23.17 -12.73
CA GLU A 380 25.06 23.79 -14.01
C GLU A 380 25.73 25.16 -13.85
N GLY A 381 25.53 25.83 -12.69
CA GLY A 381 26.16 27.13 -12.38
C GLY A 381 27.53 27.03 -11.69
N ILE A 382 28.07 25.84 -11.46
CA ILE A 382 29.40 25.62 -10.87
C ILE A 382 30.35 25.18 -12.01
N ASP A 383 30.91 26.14 -12.73
CA ASP A 383 32.09 25.91 -13.59
C ASP A 383 33.27 25.47 -12.71
N LEU A 384 33.73 24.23 -12.91
CA LEU A 384 34.95 23.65 -12.35
C LEU A 384 36.17 24.00 -13.20
#